data_31ea69a62611c3c243cb2c01e17cf66b
#
_entry.id   31ea69a62611c3c243cb2c01e17cf66b
#
_cell.length_a   1.000
_cell.length_b   1.000
_cell.length_c   1.000
_cell.angle_alpha   90.00
_cell.angle_beta   90.00
_cell.angle_gamma   90.00
#
_symmetry.space_group_name_H-M   'P 1'
#
loop_
_entity.id
_entity.type
_entity.pdbx_description
1 polymer ?
#
loop_
_entity_poly.entity_id
_entity_poly.type
_entity_poly.pdbx_seq_one_letter_code
_entity_poly.pdbx_strand_id
1 'polypeptide(L)'
;MSGHIFFADKWYGFDDALYAAVRFIGIVSRLGQPLSQVRRALPETVSTPELRFDCADTRKFDVIAEVAKRLRREGADVSEIDGVRVNTEDGWWLLRASNTQAVLVARAEALTSAGLDRLKQALAIQLENSGLMAPDFSGENAGH
;
A
#
# COMPACT_ATOMS: atom_id res chain seq x y z
N MET A 1 -3.60 2.78 3.45
CA MET A 1 -3.49 2.37 4.88
C MET A 1 -4.60 3.04 5.65
N SER A 2 -5.29 2.30 6.52
CA SER A 2 -6.47 2.78 7.26
C SER A 2 -6.14 3.61 8.50
N GLY A 3 -4.87 3.65 8.92
CA GLY A 3 -4.43 4.39 10.11
C GLY A 3 -4.76 3.70 11.44
N HIS A 4 -5.15 2.44 11.43
CA HIS A 4 -5.36 1.66 12.65
C HIS A 4 -4.02 1.27 13.26
N ILE A 5 -3.85 1.48 14.57
CA ILE A 5 -2.59 1.26 15.28
C ILE A 5 -2.83 0.32 16.47
N PHE A 6 -2.05 -0.75 16.50
CA PHE A 6 -2.15 -1.80 17.50
C PHE A 6 -0.87 -1.86 18.33
N PHE A 7 -0.98 -1.85 19.65
CA PHE A 7 0.16 -2.01 20.54
C PHE A 7 -0.02 -3.28 21.39
N ALA A 8 0.92 -4.22 21.27
CA ALA A 8 0.93 -5.45 22.07
C ALA A 8 2.02 -5.44 23.16
N ASP A 9 2.93 -4.45 23.17
CA ASP A 9 4.06 -4.38 24.11
C ASP A 9 3.63 -4.00 25.52
N LYS A 10 2.70 -3.05 25.69
CA LYS A 10 2.20 -2.55 26.98
C LYS A 10 0.70 -2.26 26.92
N TRP A 11 -0.02 -2.94 26.04
CA TRP A 11 -1.44 -2.80 25.83
C TRP A 11 -2.03 -4.13 25.35
N TYR A 12 -3.34 -4.22 25.24
CA TYR A 12 -4.06 -5.47 24.98
C TYR A 12 -4.00 -5.95 23.50
N GLY A 13 -3.35 -5.22 22.60
CA GLY A 13 -3.19 -5.63 21.21
C GLY A 13 -4.42 -5.40 20.32
N PHE A 14 -5.39 -4.60 20.73
CA PHE A 14 -6.50 -4.19 19.90
C PHE A 14 -6.29 -2.76 19.35
N ASP A 15 -7.11 -2.35 18.39
CA ASP A 15 -7.10 -1.01 17.81
C ASP A 15 -7.59 0.02 18.83
N ASP A 16 -6.71 0.91 19.29
CA ASP A 16 -7.00 1.92 20.28
C ASP A 16 -6.34 3.25 19.93
N ALA A 17 -7.14 4.14 19.35
CA ALA A 17 -6.68 5.47 18.94
C ALA A 17 -6.32 6.36 20.14
N LEU A 18 -6.98 6.22 21.29
CA LEU A 18 -6.67 7.01 22.47
C LEU A 18 -5.33 6.59 23.08
N TYR A 19 -5.07 5.31 23.17
CA TYR A 19 -3.78 4.82 23.62
C TYR A 19 -2.66 5.23 22.66
N ALA A 20 -2.88 5.11 21.35
CA ALA A 20 -1.93 5.56 20.34
C ALA A 20 -1.63 7.07 20.46
N ALA A 21 -2.65 7.92 20.71
CA ALA A 21 -2.49 9.34 20.95
C ALA A 21 -1.66 9.64 22.20
N VAL A 22 -1.90 8.97 23.30
CA VAL A 22 -1.11 9.13 24.54
C VAL A 22 0.36 8.72 24.31
N ARG A 23 0.61 7.61 23.61
CA ARG A 23 1.96 7.18 23.22
C ARG A 23 2.66 8.22 22.37
N PHE A 24 1.94 8.76 21.37
CA PHE A 24 2.46 9.81 20.48
C PHE A 24 2.80 11.10 21.23
N ILE A 25 1.92 11.62 22.11
CA ILE A 25 2.19 12.77 22.95
C ILE A 25 3.41 12.53 23.83
N GLY A 26 3.54 11.34 24.42
CA GLY A 26 4.69 10.98 25.22
C GLY A 26 6.00 10.93 24.42
N ILE A 27 5.97 10.61 23.13
CA ILE A 27 7.13 10.72 22.24
C ILE A 27 7.44 12.18 21.97
N VAL A 28 6.45 12.97 21.52
CA VAL A 28 6.61 14.38 21.17
C VAL A 28 7.16 15.21 22.33
N SER A 29 6.70 14.96 23.56
CA SER A 29 7.17 15.66 24.76
C SER A 29 8.66 15.45 25.05
N ARG A 30 9.27 14.38 24.53
CA ARG A 30 10.69 14.01 24.75
C ARG A 30 11.59 14.34 23.55
N LEU A 31 11.04 14.78 22.43
CA LEU A 31 11.83 15.00 21.21
C LEU A 31 12.84 16.13 21.31
N GLY A 32 12.65 17.12 22.20
CA GLY A 32 13.53 18.28 22.33
C GLY A 32 13.57 19.20 21.09
N GLN A 33 12.73 18.93 20.08
CA GLN A 33 12.61 19.70 18.86
C GLN A 33 11.17 19.68 18.34
N PRO A 34 10.76 20.65 17.53
CA PRO A 34 9.42 20.68 16.94
C PRO A 34 9.15 19.46 16.04
N LEU A 35 7.93 18.93 16.07
CA LEU A 35 7.52 17.81 15.24
C LEU A 35 7.72 18.08 13.73
N SER A 36 7.62 19.34 13.30
CA SER A 36 7.91 19.75 11.92
C SER A 36 9.36 19.49 11.50
N GLN A 37 10.31 19.54 12.42
CA GLN A 37 11.71 19.18 12.11
C GLN A 37 11.86 17.65 11.96
N VAL A 38 11.22 16.88 12.83
CA VAL A 38 11.19 15.41 12.71
C VAL A 38 10.57 15.02 11.37
N ARG A 39 9.44 15.63 10.99
CA ARG A 39 8.77 15.36 9.69
C ARG A 39 9.67 15.66 8.49
N ARG A 40 10.44 16.74 8.53
CA ARG A 40 11.38 17.11 7.45
C ARG A 40 12.59 16.17 7.36
N ALA A 41 12.94 15.48 8.43
CA ALA A 41 14.04 14.51 8.44
C ALA A 41 13.63 13.16 7.83
N LEU A 42 12.32 12.90 7.64
CA LEU A 42 11.84 11.70 6.95
C LEU A 42 12.08 11.85 5.45
N PRO A 43 12.41 10.74 4.75
CA PRO A 43 12.52 10.75 3.31
C PRO A 43 11.25 11.28 2.65
N GLU A 44 11.40 12.14 1.66
CA GLU A 44 10.28 12.54 0.81
C GLU A 44 9.95 11.40 -0.14
N THR A 45 8.67 11.08 -0.26
CA THR A 45 8.16 10.05 -1.17
C THR A 45 7.06 10.62 -2.05
N VAL A 46 6.92 10.04 -3.23
CA VAL A 46 5.82 10.27 -4.16
C VAL A 46 4.95 9.03 -4.20
N SER A 47 3.64 9.17 -4.18
CA SER A 47 2.73 8.02 -4.14
C SER A 47 1.50 8.24 -5.00
N THR A 48 0.90 7.15 -5.47
CA THR A 48 -0.44 7.21 -6.06
C THR A 48 -1.48 7.47 -4.96
N PRO A 49 -2.66 8.00 -5.28
CA PRO A 49 -3.85 7.79 -4.46
C PRO A 49 -4.15 6.29 -4.35
N GLU A 50 -5.17 5.92 -3.56
CA GLU A 50 -5.72 4.57 -3.62
C GLU A 50 -6.40 4.37 -4.98
N LEU A 51 -5.93 3.39 -5.73
CA LEU A 51 -6.46 3.04 -7.05
C LEU A 51 -7.46 1.90 -6.89
N ARG A 52 -8.60 1.99 -7.57
CA ARG A 52 -9.66 0.98 -7.52
C ARG A 52 -10.01 0.55 -8.94
N PHE A 53 -10.11 -0.76 -9.16
CA PHE A 53 -10.46 -1.35 -10.45
C PHE A 53 -11.57 -2.35 -10.26
N ASP A 54 -12.58 -2.29 -11.13
CA ASP A 54 -13.67 -3.26 -11.12
C ASP A 54 -13.14 -4.67 -11.41
N CYS A 55 -13.48 -5.60 -10.55
CA CYS A 55 -13.14 -7.00 -10.70
C CYS A 55 -14.24 -7.84 -10.04
N ALA A 56 -14.81 -8.78 -10.80
CA ALA A 56 -15.87 -9.63 -10.30
C ALA A 56 -15.44 -10.35 -8.99
N ASP A 57 -16.36 -10.48 -8.05
CA ASP A 57 -16.12 -11.15 -6.77
C ASP A 57 -15.57 -12.57 -6.93
N THR A 58 -16.03 -13.28 -7.96
CA THR A 58 -15.56 -14.63 -8.31
C THR A 58 -14.14 -14.67 -8.87
N ARG A 59 -13.58 -13.53 -9.28
CA ARG A 59 -12.29 -13.44 -9.99
C ARG A 59 -11.20 -12.74 -9.18
N LYS A 60 -11.55 -11.79 -8.32
CA LYS A 60 -10.58 -10.91 -7.66
C LYS A 60 -9.53 -11.63 -6.83
N PHE A 61 -9.90 -12.70 -6.13
CA PHE A 61 -8.95 -13.49 -5.32
C PHE A 61 -8.02 -14.35 -6.20
N ASP A 62 -8.54 -14.88 -7.32
CA ASP A 62 -7.72 -15.62 -8.27
C ASP A 62 -6.65 -14.74 -8.92
N VAL A 63 -7.00 -13.49 -9.25
CA VAL A 63 -6.04 -12.51 -9.77
C VAL A 63 -4.89 -12.30 -8.78
N ILE A 64 -5.19 -12.10 -7.49
CA ILE A 64 -4.16 -11.96 -6.46
C ILE A 64 -3.25 -13.19 -6.41
N ALA A 65 -3.84 -14.39 -6.42
CA ALA A 65 -3.08 -15.63 -6.40
C ALA A 65 -2.19 -15.81 -7.64
N GLU A 66 -2.68 -15.45 -8.82
CA GLU A 66 -1.93 -15.50 -10.09
C GLU A 66 -0.74 -14.53 -10.05
N VAL A 67 -0.97 -13.29 -9.62
CA VAL A 67 0.09 -12.27 -9.48
C VAL A 67 1.15 -12.74 -8.49
N ALA A 68 0.75 -13.21 -7.31
CA ALA A 68 1.67 -13.74 -6.31
C ALA A 68 2.53 -14.88 -6.85
N LYS A 69 1.90 -15.82 -7.59
CA LYS A 69 2.59 -16.96 -8.19
C LYS A 69 3.61 -16.54 -9.25
N ARG A 70 3.29 -15.56 -10.11
CA ARG A 70 4.24 -15.05 -11.12
C ARG A 70 5.43 -14.38 -10.46
N LEU A 71 5.19 -13.45 -9.54
CA LEU A 71 6.24 -12.71 -8.84
C LEU A 71 7.20 -13.61 -8.07
N ARG A 72 6.68 -14.66 -7.40
CA ARG A 72 7.54 -15.67 -6.75
C ARG A 72 8.44 -16.41 -7.72
N ARG A 73 7.94 -16.74 -8.93
CA ARG A 73 8.75 -17.39 -9.98
C ARG A 73 9.83 -16.47 -10.54
N GLU A 74 9.57 -15.15 -10.55
CA GLU A 74 10.49 -14.10 -10.96
C GLU A 74 11.53 -13.77 -9.87
N GLY A 75 11.39 -14.34 -8.67
CA GLY A 75 12.28 -14.08 -7.53
C GLY A 75 12.09 -12.70 -6.90
N ALA A 76 10.91 -12.07 -7.08
CA ALA A 76 10.62 -10.77 -6.51
C ALA A 76 10.50 -10.81 -4.98
N ASP A 77 10.85 -9.73 -4.30
CA ASP A 77 10.63 -9.55 -2.85
C ASP A 77 9.14 -9.24 -2.59
N VAL A 78 8.40 -10.27 -2.18
CA VAL A 78 6.94 -10.24 -2.05
C VAL A 78 6.49 -10.54 -0.63
N SER A 79 5.61 -9.70 -0.09
CA SER A 79 4.82 -9.97 1.11
C SER A 79 3.37 -10.26 0.74
N GLU A 80 2.81 -11.35 1.26
CA GLU A 80 1.44 -11.82 0.98
C GLU A 80 0.50 -11.74 2.20
N ILE A 81 0.76 -10.83 3.14
CA ILE A 81 -0.03 -10.70 4.39
C ILE A 81 -1.45 -10.21 4.09
N ASP A 82 -1.58 -9.21 3.19
CA ASP A 82 -2.87 -8.67 2.74
C ASP A 82 -2.77 -8.34 1.24
N GLY A 83 -3.06 -9.33 0.41
CA GLY A 83 -2.82 -9.26 -1.03
C GLY A 83 -1.35 -9.48 -1.39
N VAL A 84 -0.84 -8.74 -2.34
CA VAL A 84 0.54 -8.84 -2.85
C VAL A 84 1.21 -7.48 -2.73
N ARG A 85 2.22 -7.38 -1.86
CA ARG A 85 3.08 -6.19 -1.76
C ARG A 85 4.48 -6.54 -2.25
N VAL A 86 4.96 -5.79 -3.22
CA VAL A 86 6.28 -5.96 -3.84
C VAL A 86 7.19 -4.83 -3.42
N ASN A 87 8.37 -5.14 -2.88
CA ASN A 87 9.43 -4.18 -2.64
C ASN A 87 10.42 -4.19 -3.79
N THR A 88 10.90 -3.01 -4.18
CA THR A 88 11.90 -2.80 -5.22
C THR A 88 12.89 -1.73 -4.80
N GLU A 89 13.94 -1.52 -5.58
CA GLU A 89 14.89 -0.41 -5.36
C GLU A 89 14.22 0.98 -5.49
N ASP A 90 13.18 1.09 -6.29
CA ASP A 90 12.44 2.34 -6.49
C ASP A 90 11.48 2.67 -5.35
N GLY A 91 11.00 1.65 -4.62
CA GLY A 91 9.96 1.74 -3.61
C GLY A 91 9.12 0.48 -3.54
N TRP A 92 7.80 0.61 -3.43
CA TRP A 92 6.90 -0.53 -3.33
C TRP A 92 5.56 -0.28 -4.04
N TRP A 93 4.89 -1.37 -4.41
CA TRP A 93 3.49 -1.34 -4.79
C TRP A 93 2.72 -2.48 -4.10
N LEU A 94 1.43 -2.27 -3.93
CA LEU A 94 0.48 -3.20 -3.32
C LEU A 94 -0.68 -3.43 -4.26
N LEU A 95 -1.12 -4.68 -4.37
CA LEU A 95 -2.38 -5.07 -5.00
C LEU A 95 -3.13 -6.02 -4.06
N ARG A 96 -4.39 -5.72 -3.74
CA ARG A 96 -5.22 -6.56 -2.90
C ARG A 96 -6.66 -6.62 -3.39
N ALA A 97 -7.36 -7.69 -3.07
CA ALA A 97 -8.80 -7.79 -3.28
C ALA A 97 -9.56 -7.09 -2.14
N SER A 98 -10.59 -6.31 -2.48
CA SER A 98 -11.50 -5.79 -1.46
C SER A 98 -12.34 -6.91 -0.88
N ASN A 99 -12.52 -6.94 0.44
CA ASN A 99 -13.38 -7.92 1.11
C ASN A 99 -14.87 -7.58 1.00
N THR A 100 -15.20 -6.31 0.73
CA THR A 100 -16.58 -5.80 0.78
C THR A 100 -17.14 -5.37 -0.56
N GLN A 101 -16.30 -5.22 -1.58
CA GLN A 101 -16.68 -4.71 -2.89
C GLN A 101 -16.04 -5.56 -4.00
N ALA A 102 -16.68 -5.58 -5.16
CA ALA A 102 -16.21 -6.26 -6.37
C ALA A 102 -15.08 -5.47 -7.06
N VAL A 103 -14.01 -5.16 -6.32
CA VAL A 103 -12.86 -4.37 -6.81
C VAL A 103 -11.54 -4.95 -6.34
N LEU A 104 -10.50 -4.69 -7.12
CA LEU A 104 -9.11 -4.72 -6.69
C LEU A 104 -8.70 -3.31 -6.24
N VAL A 105 -7.84 -3.26 -5.26
CA VAL A 105 -7.29 -2.02 -4.70
C VAL A 105 -5.79 -2.06 -4.85
N ALA A 106 -5.19 -0.98 -5.35
CA ALA A 106 -3.75 -0.86 -5.45
C ALA A 106 -3.23 0.50 -4.96
N ARG A 107 -1.96 0.51 -4.60
CA ARG A 107 -1.20 1.70 -4.25
C ARG A 107 0.28 1.48 -4.57
N ALA A 108 0.95 2.54 -5.00
CA ALA A 108 2.41 2.54 -5.18
C ALA A 108 3.03 3.76 -4.50
N GLU A 109 4.25 3.61 -3.99
CA GLU A 109 5.03 4.67 -3.39
C GLU A 109 6.50 4.50 -3.75
N ALA A 110 7.16 5.58 -4.15
CA ALA A 110 8.55 5.59 -4.57
C ALA A 110 9.29 6.82 -4.04
N LEU A 111 10.62 6.78 -4.09
CA LEU A 111 11.49 7.91 -3.72
C LEU A 111 11.52 8.99 -4.81
N THR A 112 11.17 8.65 -6.06
CA THR A 112 11.20 9.58 -7.19
C THR A 112 9.98 9.38 -8.09
N SER A 113 9.60 10.41 -8.86
CA SER A 113 8.52 10.31 -9.85
C SER A 113 8.82 9.25 -10.92
N ALA A 114 10.07 9.18 -11.41
CA ALA A 114 10.47 8.16 -12.37
C ALA A 114 10.38 6.73 -11.79
N GLY A 115 10.72 6.56 -10.50
CA GLY A 115 10.52 5.30 -9.79
C GLY A 115 9.03 4.95 -9.68
N LEU A 116 8.19 5.93 -9.35
CA LEU A 116 6.74 5.72 -9.27
C LEU A 116 6.16 5.27 -10.63
N ASP A 117 6.64 5.84 -11.74
CA ASP A 117 6.17 5.44 -13.07
C ASP A 117 6.59 4.00 -13.42
N ARG A 118 7.80 3.56 -13.04
CA ARG A 118 8.21 2.15 -13.18
C ARG A 118 7.35 1.20 -12.34
N LEU A 119 7.00 1.59 -11.11
CA LEU A 119 6.12 0.79 -10.25
C LEU A 119 4.71 0.68 -10.82
N LYS A 120 4.14 1.77 -11.35
CA LYS A 120 2.84 1.76 -12.04
C LYS A 120 2.88 0.82 -13.26
N GLN A 121 3.93 0.89 -14.05
CA GLN A 121 4.10 0.02 -15.23
C GLN A 121 4.21 -1.45 -14.82
N ALA A 122 4.98 -1.77 -13.78
CA ALA A 122 5.08 -3.13 -13.25
C ALA A 122 3.72 -3.66 -12.78
N LEU A 123 2.96 -2.85 -12.07
CA LEU A 123 1.59 -3.20 -11.64
C LEU A 123 0.66 -3.42 -12.84
N ALA A 124 0.69 -2.54 -13.84
CA ALA A 124 -0.11 -2.67 -15.06
C ALA A 124 0.17 -4.00 -15.78
N ILE A 125 1.43 -4.36 -15.98
CA ILE A 125 1.85 -5.62 -16.60
C ILE A 125 1.28 -6.83 -15.83
N GLN A 126 1.29 -6.81 -14.50
CA GLN A 126 0.75 -7.91 -13.71
C GLN A 126 -0.77 -8.04 -13.88
N LEU A 127 -1.50 -6.93 -13.97
CA LEU A 127 -2.95 -6.92 -14.20
C LEU A 127 -3.29 -7.40 -15.62
N GLU A 128 -2.59 -6.91 -16.64
CA GLU A 128 -2.76 -7.33 -18.03
C GLU A 128 -2.49 -8.84 -18.21
N ASN A 129 -1.46 -9.38 -17.58
CA ASN A 129 -1.14 -10.80 -17.55
C ASN A 129 -2.21 -11.66 -16.86
N SER A 130 -3.12 -11.04 -16.10
CA SER A 130 -4.30 -11.68 -15.51
C SER A 130 -5.59 -11.37 -16.29
N GLY A 131 -5.47 -10.78 -17.48
CA GLY A 131 -6.61 -10.48 -18.37
C GLY A 131 -7.42 -9.26 -17.95
N LEU A 132 -6.86 -8.37 -17.13
CA LEU A 132 -7.47 -7.11 -16.75
C LEU A 132 -6.89 -5.96 -17.58
N MET A 133 -7.68 -4.90 -17.79
CA MET A 133 -7.17 -3.70 -18.43
C MET A 133 -6.18 -2.99 -17.51
N ALA A 134 -5.14 -2.39 -18.09
CA ALA A 134 -4.24 -1.52 -17.35
C ALA A 134 -5.04 -0.39 -16.68
N PRO A 135 -4.76 -0.11 -15.41
CA PRO A 135 -5.48 0.94 -14.69
C PRO A 135 -5.14 2.33 -15.22
N ASP A 136 -6.11 3.23 -15.14
CA ASP A 136 -5.84 4.65 -15.26
C ASP A 136 -5.21 5.15 -13.95
N PHE A 137 -3.94 5.52 -14.01
CA PHE A 137 -3.19 6.05 -12.87
C PHE A 137 -3.38 7.55 -12.66
N SER A 138 -4.22 8.24 -13.44
CA SER A 138 -4.44 9.69 -13.34
C SER A 138 -5.20 10.11 -12.05
N GLY A 139 -5.81 9.15 -11.36
CA GLY A 139 -6.50 9.39 -10.08
C GLY A 139 -7.92 9.97 -10.21
N GLU A 140 -8.45 10.10 -11.42
CA GLU A 140 -9.80 10.65 -11.63
C GLU A 140 -10.93 9.69 -11.19
N ASN A 141 -10.63 8.43 -10.88
CA ASN A 141 -11.60 7.44 -10.39
C ASN A 141 -11.64 7.29 -8.84
N ALA A 142 -11.12 8.23 -8.09
CA ALA A 142 -11.35 8.31 -6.64
C ALA A 142 -12.67 9.04 -6.39
N GLY A 143 -13.77 8.49 -6.88
CA GLY A 143 -15.08 9.11 -6.79
C GLY A 143 -16.06 8.29 -5.97
N HIS A 144 -16.71 8.97 -5.10
CA HIS A 144 -18.02 8.79 -4.45
C HIS A 144 -18.15 7.69 -3.40
#